data_a37b2dd70434c8921ab0d424673b5cca
#
_entry.id   a37b2dd70434c8921ab0d424673b5cca
#
_cell.length_a   1.000
_cell.length_b   1.000
_cell.length_c   1.000
_cell.angle_alpha   90.00
_cell.angle_beta   90.00
_cell.angle_gamma   90.00
#
_symmetry.space_group_name_H-M   'P 1'
#
loop_
_entity.id
_entity.type
_entity.pdbx_description
1 polymer ?
#
loop_
_entity_poly.entity_id
_entity_poly.type
_entity_poly.pdbx_seq_one_letter_code
_entity_poly.pdbx_strand_id
1 'polypeptide(L)'
;EELCISAEERKILLSTLEEYRRRFKKLFLAFPGDEDQFGGCLSAGRGFAHVAPDGRLEACPFAPFGDTSVSISLKEALKSKTLSAIREHHDELHETSLGCALWNKREWVESLVKGEKF
;
A
#
# COMPACT_ATOMS: atom_id res chain seq x y z
N GLU A 1 10.40 15.55 8.74
CA GLU A 1 11.44 15.32 7.70
C GLU A 1 12.75 14.79 8.30
N GLU A 2 13.17 15.21 9.50
CA GLU A 2 14.39 14.72 10.16
C GLU A 2 14.42 13.22 10.45
N LEU A 3 13.25 12.57 10.51
CA LEU A 3 13.12 11.13 10.76
C LEU A 3 12.97 10.30 9.47
N CYS A 4 12.93 10.94 8.31
CA CYS A 4 12.81 10.25 7.03
C CYS A 4 14.18 9.88 6.49
N ILE A 5 14.33 8.65 6.02
CA ILE A 5 15.58 8.24 5.36
C ILE A 5 15.74 8.94 4.01
N SER A 6 16.96 9.28 3.66
CA SER A 6 17.32 9.83 2.36
C SER A 6 17.20 8.76 1.25
N ALA A 7 17.23 9.20 0.00
CA ALA A 7 17.23 8.28 -1.15
C ALA A 7 18.46 7.33 -1.15
N GLU A 8 19.61 7.81 -0.69
CA GLU A 8 20.81 6.97 -0.58
C GLU A 8 20.70 5.95 0.56
N GLU A 9 20.21 6.36 1.72
CA GLU A 9 19.95 5.44 2.83
C GLU A 9 18.90 4.39 2.45
N ARG A 10 17.87 4.76 1.67
CA ARG A 10 16.88 3.82 1.13
C ARG A 10 17.54 2.77 0.22
N LYS A 11 18.45 3.15 -0.67
CA LYS A 11 19.20 2.19 -1.50
C LYS A 11 20.01 1.20 -0.66
N ILE A 12 20.69 1.70 0.36
CA ILE A 12 21.46 0.86 1.30
C ILE A 12 20.52 -0.09 2.03
N LEU A 13 19.39 0.39 2.52
CA LEU A 13 18.38 -0.44 3.19
C LEU A 13 17.89 -1.56 2.27
N LEU A 14 17.48 -1.25 1.05
CA LEU A 14 16.96 -2.24 0.08
C LEU A 14 17.99 -3.30 -0.25
N SER A 15 19.25 -2.92 -0.50
CA SER A 15 20.33 -3.87 -0.77
C SER A 15 20.63 -4.78 0.43
N THR A 16 20.59 -4.21 1.63
CA THR A 16 20.77 -4.95 2.88
C THR A 16 19.64 -5.97 3.10
N LEU A 17 18.39 -5.56 2.88
CA LEU A 17 17.21 -6.45 2.96
C LEU A 17 17.32 -7.62 1.98
N GLU A 18 17.75 -7.37 0.76
CA GLU A 18 17.95 -8.42 -0.25
C GLU A 18 19.04 -9.41 0.16
N GLU A 19 20.15 -8.92 0.73
CA GLU A 19 21.20 -9.79 1.28
C GLU A 19 20.68 -10.66 2.42
N TYR A 20 19.95 -10.06 3.38
CA TYR A 20 19.39 -10.81 4.50
C TYR A 20 18.35 -11.86 4.05
N ARG A 21 17.51 -11.56 3.08
CA ARG A 21 16.57 -12.54 2.49
C ARG A 21 17.28 -13.73 1.87
N ARG A 22 18.39 -13.51 1.21
CA ARG A 22 19.22 -14.60 0.65
C ARG A 22 19.92 -15.43 1.73
N ARG A 23 20.41 -14.75 2.78
CA ARG A 23 21.19 -15.36 3.86
C ARG A 23 20.34 -16.15 4.84
N PHE A 24 19.17 -15.63 5.18
CA PHE A 24 18.27 -16.23 6.16
C PHE A 24 17.04 -16.79 5.43
N LYS A 25 16.93 -18.11 5.35
CA LYS A 25 15.78 -18.83 4.76
C LYS A 25 14.53 -18.75 5.66
N LYS A 26 14.13 -17.56 6.06
CA LYS A 26 12.95 -17.27 6.90
C LYS A 26 12.13 -16.18 6.25
N LEU A 27 10.85 -16.09 6.63
CA LEU A 27 10.00 -14.98 6.23
C LEU A 27 10.60 -13.68 6.78
N PHE A 28 10.94 -12.79 5.89
CA PHE A 28 11.48 -11.47 6.20
C PHE A 28 10.58 -10.41 5.58
N LEU A 29 9.80 -9.75 6.42
CA LEU A 29 8.90 -8.67 6.01
C LEU A 29 9.58 -7.33 6.27
N ALA A 30 9.60 -6.48 5.28
CA ALA A 30 10.09 -5.11 5.39
C ALA A 30 8.99 -4.15 4.93
N PHE A 31 8.35 -3.51 5.89
CA PHE A 31 7.42 -2.43 5.66
C PHE A 31 8.08 -1.10 6.10
N PRO A 32 8.18 -0.12 5.24
CA PRO A 32 8.04 -0.12 3.78
C PRO A 32 9.27 -0.73 3.09
N GLY A 33 9.19 -1.08 1.82
CA GLY A 33 10.31 -1.56 1.01
C GLY A 33 10.02 -2.80 0.16
N ASP A 34 8.94 -3.51 0.45
CA ASP A 34 8.56 -4.70 -0.33
C ASP A 34 7.98 -4.32 -1.71
N GLU A 35 7.46 -3.12 -1.87
CA GLU A 35 6.83 -2.62 -3.10
C GLU A 35 7.78 -2.64 -4.30
N ASP A 36 9.04 -2.33 -4.10
CA ASP A 36 10.03 -2.33 -5.20
C ASP A 36 10.22 -3.73 -5.80
N GLN A 37 10.08 -4.79 -4.99
CA GLN A 37 10.18 -6.17 -5.47
C GLN A 37 8.93 -6.65 -6.20
N PHE A 38 7.77 -6.08 -5.88
CA PHE A 38 6.47 -6.52 -6.37
C PHE A 38 5.85 -5.53 -7.38
N GLY A 39 6.61 -4.58 -7.89
CA GLY A 39 6.18 -3.64 -8.92
C GLY A 39 5.11 -2.66 -8.45
N GLY A 40 5.29 -2.08 -7.27
CA GLY A 40 4.42 -1.06 -6.71
C GLY A 40 3.63 -1.51 -5.49
N CYS A 41 2.75 -0.66 -4.99
CA CYS A 41 2.01 -0.83 -3.76
C CYS A 41 1.21 -2.13 -3.69
N LEU A 42 1.35 -2.88 -2.60
CA LEU A 42 0.67 -4.16 -2.35
C LEU A 42 -0.69 -4.02 -1.67
N SER A 43 -1.15 -2.81 -1.41
CA SER A 43 -2.41 -2.54 -0.73
C SER A 43 -3.65 -2.87 -1.56
N ALA A 44 -4.81 -2.57 -1.01
CA ALA A 44 -6.12 -2.68 -1.68
C ALA A 44 -6.47 -4.11 -2.17
N GLY A 45 -5.92 -5.14 -1.53
CA GLY A 45 -6.15 -6.54 -1.86
C GLY A 45 -5.23 -7.10 -2.96
N ARG A 46 -4.21 -6.37 -3.40
CA ARG A 46 -3.19 -6.90 -4.30
C ARG A 46 -2.28 -7.91 -3.59
N GLY A 47 -1.82 -7.60 -2.39
CA GLY A 47 -1.10 -8.48 -1.47
C GLY A 47 -1.82 -8.58 -0.13
N PHE A 48 -2.41 -7.50 0.33
CA PHE A 48 -3.19 -7.42 1.55
C PHE A 48 -4.25 -6.32 1.49
N ALA A 49 -5.19 -6.34 2.43
CA ALA A 49 -6.13 -5.27 2.72
C ALA A 49 -6.35 -5.23 4.24
N HIS A 50 -6.98 -4.19 4.73
CA HIS A 50 -7.25 -4.00 6.15
C HIS A 50 -8.77 -3.94 6.41
N VAL A 51 -9.22 -4.65 7.43
CA VAL A 51 -10.59 -4.54 7.93
C VAL A 51 -10.55 -3.74 9.23
N ALA A 52 -11.14 -2.56 9.21
CA ALA A 52 -11.26 -1.70 10.38
C ALA A 52 -12.25 -2.29 11.41
N PRO A 53 -12.19 -1.86 12.68
CA PRO A 53 -13.07 -2.38 13.74
C PRO A 53 -14.56 -2.17 13.48
N ASP A 54 -14.94 -1.19 12.68
CA ASP A 54 -16.31 -0.92 12.25
C ASP A 54 -16.76 -1.73 11.02
N GLY A 55 -15.89 -2.61 10.52
CA GLY A 55 -16.15 -3.45 9.36
C GLY A 55 -15.86 -2.80 8.01
N ARG A 56 -15.34 -1.57 7.95
CA ARG A 56 -14.88 -0.98 6.69
C ARG A 56 -13.70 -1.77 6.12
N LEU A 57 -13.72 -1.99 4.82
CA LEU A 57 -12.57 -2.53 4.10
C LEU A 57 -11.73 -1.37 3.57
N GLU A 58 -10.51 -1.30 4.05
CA GLU A 58 -9.56 -0.24 3.77
C GLU A 58 -8.40 -0.78 2.94
N ALA A 59 -7.78 0.08 2.15
CA ALA A 59 -6.65 -0.27 1.31
C ALA A 59 -5.47 -0.83 2.13
N CYS A 60 -5.16 -0.19 3.26
CA CYS A 60 -3.99 -0.50 4.08
C CYS A 60 -4.19 0.01 5.51
N PRO A 61 -3.65 -0.65 6.55
CA PRO A 61 -3.69 -0.14 7.91
C PRO A 61 -2.95 1.20 8.08
N PHE A 62 -1.98 1.49 7.21
CA PHE A 62 -1.26 2.76 7.21
C PHE A 62 -1.93 3.85 6.36
N ALA A 63 -2.88 3.47 5.51
CA ALA A 63 -3.61 4.36 4.62
C ALA A 63 -5.08 3.92 4.57
N PRO A 64 -5.91 4.37 5.52
CA PRO A 64 -7.25 3.85 5.78
C PRO A 64 -8.29 4.38 4.79
N PHE A 65 -7.99 4.30 3.50
CA PHE A 65 -8.89 4.68 2.42
C PHE A 65 -9.76 3.50 2.00
N GLY A 66 -11.07 3.68 1.98
CA GLY A 66 -12.03 2.66 1.57
C GLY A 66 -13.43 3.24 1.43
N ASP A 67 -14.23 2.63 0.55
CA ASP A 67 -15.59 3.04 0.20
C ASP A 67 -16.62 1.93 0.41
N THR A 68 -16.24 0.85 1.12
CA THR A 68 -17.06 -0.33 1.29
C THR A 68 -16.88 -1.00 2.65
N SER A 69 -17.73 -1.99 2.96
CA SER A 69 -17.67 -2.77 4.19
C SER A 69 -17.74 -4.26 3.89
N VAL A 70 -17.07 -5.05 4.75
CA VAL A 70 -17.12 -6.53 4.69
C VAL A 70 -18.44 -7.11 5.16
N SER A 71 -19.36 -6.29 5.68
CA SER A 71 -20.69 -6.72 6.12
C SER A 71 -21.53 -7.38 5.01
N ILE A 72 -21.27 -7.05 3.75
CA ILE A 72 -21.91 -7.67 2.58
C ILE A 72 -21.23 -9.01 2.28
N SER A 73 -19.98 -8.96 1.87
CA SER A 73 -19.05 -10.08 1.78
C SER A 73 -17.67 -9.53 1.49
N LEU A 74 -16.61 -10.16 1.99
CA LEU A 74 -15.24 -9.79 1.69
C LEU A 74 -14.95 -9.80 0.18
N LYS A 75 -15.46 -10.82 -0.53
CA LYS A 75 -15.28 -10.95 -1.97
C LYS A 75 -15.86 -9.78 -2.76
N GLU A 76 -17.05 -9.33 -2.40
CA GLU A 76 -17.69 -8.19 -3.05
C GLU A 76 -17.03 -6.87 -2.60
N ALA A 77 -16.69 -6.73 -1.33
CA ALA A 77 -16.00 -5.55 -0.82
C ALA A 77 -14.65 -5.31 -1.53
N LEU A 78 -13.89 -6.37 -1.83
CA LEU A 78 -12.64 -6.28 -2.59
C LEU A 78 -12.82 -5.78 -4.04
N LYS A 79 -14.03 -5.82 -4.58
CA LYS A 79 -14.35 -5.28 -5.90
C LYS A 79 -14.78 -3.81 -5.87
N SER A 80 -14.71 -3.16 -4.72
CA SER A 80 -15.07 -1.75 -4.61
C SER A 80 -14.31 -0.88 -5.61
N LYS A 81 -14.92 0.24 -5.99
CA LYS A 81 -14.35 1.15 -6.98
C LYS A 81 -13.00 1.70 -6.54
N THR A 82 -12.89 2.13 -5.29
CA THR A 82 -11.65 2.68 -4.72
C THR A 82 -10.54 1.63 -4.71
N LEU A 83 -10.82 0.42 -4.19
CA LEU A 83 -9.80 -0.62 -4.11
C LEU A 83 -9.38 -1.12 -5.49
N SER A 84 -10.32 -1.22 -6.44
CA SER A 84 -10.01 -1.61 -7.82
C SER A 84 -9.12 -0.58 -8.50
N ALA A 85 -9.44 0.72 -8.39
CA ALA A 85 -8.63 1.78 -8.98
C ALA A 85 -7.20 1.82 -8.38
N ILE A 86 -7.05 1.63 -7.07
CA ILE A 86 -5.73 1.55 -6.42
C ILE A 86 -4.93 0.36 -6.98
N ARG A 87 -5.55 -0.81 -7.16
CA ARG A 87 -4.88 -1.98 -7.75
C ARG A 87 -4.48 -1.78 -9.21
N GLU A 88 -5.35 -1.16 -9.99
CA GLU A 88 -5.11 -0.90 -11.42
C GLU A 88 -3.94 0.07 -11.65
N HIS A 89 -3.71 0.99 -10.71
CA HIS A 89 -2.64 1.98 -10.77
C HIS A 89 -1.46 1.66 -9.83
N HIS A 90 -1.32 0.40 -9.41
CA HIS A 90 -0.28 0.00 -8.45
C HIS A 90 1.14 0.32 -8.91
N ASP A 91 1.40 0.25 -10.20
CA ASP A 91 2.70 0.53 -10.83
C ASP A 91 3.08 2.01 -10.82
N GLU A 92 2.12 2.90 -10.56
CA GLU A 92 2.36 4.32 -10.31
C GLU A 92 2.52 4.64 -8.82
N LEU A 93 2.24 3.67 -7.95
CA LEU A 93 2.25 3.80 -6.49
C LEU A 93 3.55 3.23 -5.92
N HIS A 94 4.64 3.95 -6.11
CA HIS A 94 5.94 3.63 -5.53
C HIS A 94 6.19 4.42 -4.27
N GLU A 95 6.83 3.78 -3.30
CA GLU A 95 7.32 4.48 -2.13
C GLU A 95 8.46 5.43 -2.50
N THR A 96 8.47 6.55 -1.83
CA THR A 96 9.53 7.55 -1.90
C THR A 96 10.24 7.66 -0.57
N SER A 97 11.31 8.43 -0.49
CA SER A 97 11.95 8.79 0.78
C SER A 97 11.00 9.47 1.78
N LEU A 98 9.87 10.00 1.29
CA LEU A 98 8.83 10.64 2.10
C LEU A 98 7.73 9.66 2.58
N GLY A 99 7.88 8.35 2.31
CA GLY A 99 7.01 7.30 2.85
C GLY A 99 5.93 6.80 1.90
N CYS A 100 4.78 6.44 2.45
CA CYS A 100 3.70 5.71 1.80
C CYS A 100 3.18 6.38 0.51
N ALA A 101 3.14 5.62 -0.58
CA ALA A 101 2.69 6.08 -1.89
C ALA A 101 1.23 6.56 -1.89
N LEU A 102 0.34 5.92 -1.13
CA LEU A 102 -1.07 6.33 -1.03
C LEU A 102 -1.23 7.69 -0.33
N TRP A 103 -0.42 7.97 0.70
CA TRP A 103 -0.40 9.27 1.35
C TRP A 103 0.19 10.36 0.46
N ASN A 104 1.19 10.04 -0.34
CA ASN A 104 1.74 10.98 -1.31
C ASN A 104 0.74 11.36 -2.41
N LYS A 105 -0.17 10.43 -2.75
CA LYS A 105 -1.26 10.63 -3.73
C LYS A 105 -2.65 10.75 -3.05
N ARG A 106 -2.72 11.20 -1.79
CA ARG A 106 -3.96 11.20 -1.00
C ARG A 106 -5.12 11.93 -1.67
N GLU A 107 -4.87 13.04 -2.33
CA GLU A 107 -5.93 13.81 -3.00
C GLU A 107 -6.62 12.98 -4.09
N TRP A 108 -5.83 12.25 -4.87
CA TRP A 108 -6.36 11.31 -5.86
C TRP A 108 -7.15 10.19 -5.19
N VAL A 109 -6.62 9.56 -4.13
CA VAL A 109 -7.31 8.47 -3.43
C VAL A 109 -8.61 8.96 -2.78
N GLU A 110 -8.62 10.14 -2.17
CA GLU A 110 -9.81 10.75 -1.59
C GLU A 110 -10.89 11.05 -2.65
N SER A 111 -10.49 11.46 -3.86
CA SER A 111 -11.43 11.66 -4.96
C SER A 111 -12.12 10.36 -5.39
N LEU A 112 -11.40 9.23 -5.35
CA LEU A 112 -11.99 7.91 -5.61
C LEU A 112 -13.04 7.54 -4.55
N VAL A 113 -12.74 7.78 -3.26
CA VAL A 113 -13.65 7.49 -2.15
C VAL A 113 -14.92 8.34 -2.26
N LYS A 114 -14.80 9.62 -2.62
CA LYS A 114 -15.92 10.54 -2.81
C LYS A 114 -16.73 10.26 -4.08
N GLY A 115 -16.23 9.40 -4.96
CA GLY A 115 -16.86 9.11 -6.24
C GLY A 115 -16.78 10.25 -7.26
N GLU A 116 -15.87 11.19 -7.07
CA GLU A 116 -15.62 12.27 -8.03
C GLU A 116 -15.02 11.66 -9.32
N LYS A 117 -15.59 12.05 -10.47
CA LYS A 117 -15.02 11.69 -11.77
C LYS A 117 -13.86 12.62 -12.07
N PHE A 118 -12.75 12.06 -12.49
CA PHE A 118 -11.66 12.80 -13.11
C PHE A 118 -12.10 13.40 -14.43
#